data_b696060896979db2eac49ec6cafa9289
#
_entry.id   b696060896979db2eac49ec6cafa9289
#
_cell.length_a   1.000
_cell.length_b   1.000
_cell.length_c   1.000
_cell.angle_alpha   90.00
_cell.angle_beta   90.00
_cell.angle_gamma   90.00
#
_symmetry.space_group_name_H-M   'P 1'
#
loop_
_entity.id
_entity.type
_entity.pdbx_description
1 polymer ?
#
loop_
_entity_poly.entity_id
_entity_poly.type
_entity_poly.pdbx_seq_one_letter_code
_entity_poly.pdbx_strand_id
1 'polypeptide(L)'
;MALTALDSERWEEVSYNHANGFLPGTLIEFTDPNSSFEVKAKALDDIKDQIFHQTSTYEATYLVVPILVEECAQQHLDHRFLICRLAGLISLEQVPRPAALEEAEWKTYRESLKLAADKSIDLVKNDIPKDDDGVIYLVCAIAALCGERDLGWRLRHGMEEDGHECQHCKKEFQSCCYAIQSEDAKTRDDYLNFTETSMYAQPLKRFVGDQQVKPRKTFPQGSTEGWLTELCEQYGHVKCGRWLRYFFGSCACPNCEAEIELLSLGSH
;
A
#
# COMPACT_ATOMS: atom_id res chain seq x y z
N MET A 1 -15.91 12.20 -14.68
CA MET A 1 -14.55 12.38 -15.27
C MET A 1 -14.63 12.15 -16.77
N ALA A 2 -13.77 12.80 -17.60
CA ALA A 2 -13.66 12.48 -19.03
C ALA A 2 -12.60 11.39 -19.18
N LEU A 3 -13.03 10.15 -19.46
CA LEU A 3 -12.12 9.00 -19.65
C LEU A 3 -11.68 8.92 -21.11
N THR A 4 -10.48 8.42 -21.35
CA THR A 4 -10.00 8.10 -22.69
C THR A 4 -10.80 6.92 -23.23
N ALA A 5 -11.40 7.08 -24.41
CA ALA A 5 -12.14 6.00 -25.05
C ALA A 5 -11.22 4.82 -25.40
N LEU A 6 -11.69 3.59 -25.21
CA LEU A 6 -10.87 2.39 -25.40
C LEU A 6 -10.51 2.12 -26.88
N ASP A 7 -11.24 2.72 -27.83
CA ASP A 7 -11.00 2.70 -29.27
C ASP A 7 -10.22 3.93 -29.78
N SER A 8 -9.72 4.77 -28.87
CA SER A 8 -8.97 5.98 -29.24
C SER A 8 -7.57 5.65 -29.78
N GLU A 9 -7.15 6.36 -30.82
CA GLU A 9 -5.76 6.35 -31.33
C GLU A 9 -4.75 6.82 -30.26
N ARG A 10 -5.22 7.48 -29.19
CA ARG A 10 -4.43 7.96 -28.06
C ARG A 10 -3.59 6.83 -27.41
N TRP A 11 -4.07 5.59 -27.45
CA TRP A 11 -3.34 4.42 -26.91
C TRP A 11 -2.08 4.06 -27.71
N GLU A 12 -1.96 4.50 -28.95
CA GLU A 12 -0.76 4.32 -29.76
C GLU A 12 0.34 5.35 -29.43
N GLU A 13 -0.04 6.45 -28.77
CA GLU A 13 0.85 7.56 -28.44
C GLU A 13 1.50 7.46 -27.06
N VAL A 14 1.01 6.56 -26.19
CA VAL A 14 1.48 6.41 -24.81
C VAL A 14 2.25 5.11 -24.62
N SER A 15 3.31 5.19 -23.83
CA SER A 15 4.11 4.01 -23.49
C SER A 15 3.43 3.13 -22.44
N TYR A 16 3.56 1.80 -22.61
CA TYR A 16 3.21 0.76 -21.63
C TYR A 16 4.04 -0.50 -21.86
N ASN A 17 4.00 -1.45 -20.92
CA ASN A 17 4.68 -2.72 -21.08
C ASN A 17 3.89 -3.66 -22.01
N HIS A 18 4.42 -3.93 -23.19
CA HIS A 18 3.77 -4.77 -24.21
C HIS A 18 3.88 -6.28 -23.96
N ALA A 19 4.55 -6.72 -22.88
CA ALA A 19 4.79 -8.16 -22.65
C ALA A 19 3.49 -8.98 -22.54
N ASN A 20 2.40 -8.38 -22.05
CA ASN A 20 1.11 -9.03 -21.82
C ASN A 20 0.04 -8.67 -22.87
N GLY A 21 0.44 -8.18 -24.05
CA GLY A 21 -0.46 -7.92 -25.17
C GLY A 21 -0.87 -6.46 -25.33
N PHE A 22 -2.03 -6.24 -25.97
CA PHE A 22 -2.55 -4.91 -26.32
C PHE A 22 -3.44 -4.36 -25.20
N LEU A 23 -2.96 -3.37 -24.49
CA LEU A 23 -3.60 -2.81 -23.29
C LEU A 23 -5.08 -2.41 -23.45
N PRO A 24 -5.53 -1.71 -24.51
CA PRO A 24 -6.95 -1.43 -24.70
C PRO A 24 -7.83 -2.68 -24.80
N GLY A 25 -7.33 -3.75 -25.43
CA GLY A 25 -8.04 -5.01 -25.50
C GLY A 25 -8.24 -5.65 -24.11
N THR A 26 -7.19 -5.62 -23.28
CA THR A 26 -7.26 -6.11 -21.90
C THR A 26 -8.22 -5.26 -21.05
N LEU A 27 -8.24 -3.94 -21.25
CA LEU A 27 -9.21 -3.05 -20.59
C LEU A 27 -10.65 -3.35 -21.00
N ILE A 28 -10.91 -3.65 -22.30
CA ILE A 28 -12.23 -4.07 -22.77
C ILE A 28 -12.68 -5.34 -22.07
N GLU A 29 -11.80 -6.37 -21.97
CA GLU A 29 -12.11 -7.62 -21.26
C GLU A 29 -12.45 -7.38 -19.79
N PHE A 30 -11.73 -6.49 -19.13
CA PHE A 30 -11.97 -6.14 -17.74
C PHE A 30 -13.28 -5.38 -17.52
N THR A 31 -13.61 -4.44 -18.40
CA THR A 31 -14.80 -3.57 -18.26
C THR A 31 -16.07 -4.20 -18.80
N ASP A 32 -16.00 -5.28 -19.62
CA ASP A 32 -17.18 -5.98 -20.13
C ASP A 32 -18.02 -6.56 -18.97
N PRO A 33 -19.28 -6.14 -18.81
CA PRO A 33 -20.15 -6.68 -17.75
C PRO A 33 -20.43 -8.17 -17.90
N ASN A 34 -20.24 -8.76 -19.09
CA ASN A 34 -20.47 -10.17 -19.36
C ASN A 34 -19.23 -11.05 -19.13
N SER A 35 -18.05 -10.47 -18.91
CA SER A 35 -16.84 -11.22 -18.60
C SER A 35 -16.95 -11.93 -17.26
N SER A 36 -16.49 -13.20 -17.18
CA SER A 36 -16.47 -13.94 -15.92
C SER A 36 -15.49 -13.34 -14.91
N PHE A 37 -15.64 -13.74 -13.64
CA PHE A 37 -14.71 -13.32 -12.58
C PHE A 37 -13.25 -13.64 -12.94
N GLU A 38 -13.00 -14.85 -13.44
CA GLU A 38 -11.64 -15.32 -13.78
C GLU A 38 -11.04 -14.53 -14.94
N VAL A 39 -11.85 -14.19 -15.96
CA VAL A 39 -11.42 -13.35 -17.08
C VAL A 39 -11.04 -11.97 -16.58
N LYS A 40 -11.88 -11.36 -15.75
CA LYS A 40 -11.59 -10.04 -15.15
C LYS A 40 -10.39 -10.07 -14.22
N ALA A 41 -10.22 -11.13 -13.41
CA ALA A 41 -9.06 -11.27 -12.53
C ALA A 41 -7.76 -11.33 -13.32
N LYS A 42 -7.73 -12.13 -14.39
CA LYS A 42 -6.58 -12.22 -15.29
C LYS A 42 -6.32 -10.88 -15.99
N ALA A 43 -7.35 -10.25 -16.55
CA ALA A 43 -7.22 -8.97 -17.21
C ALA A 43 -6.68 -7.89 -16.27
N LEU A 44 -7.13 -7.84 -15.00
CA LEU A 44 -6.63 -6.88 -14.01
C LEU A 44 -5.15 -7.11 -13.67
N ASP A 45 -4.71 -8.37 -13.58
CA ASP A 45 -3.30 -8.70 -13.35
C ASP A 45 -2.42 -8.32 -14.56
N ASP A 46 -2.87 -8.64 -15.78
CA ASP A 46 -2.20 -8.23 -17.02
C ASP A 46 -2.14 -6.69 -17.14
N ILE A 47 -3.22 -5.96 -16.82
CA ILE A 47 -3.25 -4.50 -16.78
C ILE A 47 -2.22 -3.97 -15.80
N LYS A 48 -2.20 -4.51 -14.58
CA LYS A 48 -1.24 -4.10 -13.53
C LYS A 48 0.20 -4.17 -14.07
N ASP A 49 0.58 -5.29 -14.66
CA ASP A 49 1.93 -5.50 -15.20
C ASP A 49 2.25 -4.61 -16.41
N GLN A 50 1.22 -4.21 -17.18
CA GLN A 50 1.37 -3.30 -18.31
C GLN A 50 1.57 -1.83 -17.89
N ILE A 51 0.98 -1.40 -16.77
CA ILE A 51 1.00 0.01 -16.35
C ILE A 51 1.93 0.27 -15.16
N PHE A 52 2.29 -0.76 -14.39
CA PHE A 52 3.11 -0.62 -13.18
C PHE A 52 4.00 -1.86 -13.00
N HIS A 53 5.29 -1.72 -13.25
CA HIS A 53 6.25 -2.81 -13.15
C HIS A 53 7.49 -2.37 -12.37
N GLN A 54 7.91 -3.16 -11.37
CA GLN A 54 9.11 -2.92 -10.55
C GLN A 54 9.19 -1.48 -10.00
N THR A 55 8.09 -1.00 -9.42
CA THR A 55 7.94 0.37 -8.88
C THR A 55 8.00 1.49 -9.92
N SER A 56 7.95 1.17 -11.21
CA SER A 56 7.95 2.15 -12.30
C SER A 56 6.58 2.25 -12.96
N THR A 57 6.18 3.49 -13.27
CA THR A 57 4.96 3.79 -14.01
C THR A 57 5.27 4.08 -15.47
N TYR A 58 4.29 3.82 -16.33
CA TYR A 58 4.31 4.17 -17.74
C TYR A 58 3.35 5.34 -18.00
N GLU A 59 3.40 5.95 -19.21
CA GLU A 59 2.48 7.03 -19.53
C GLU A 59 1.02 6.57 -19.55
N ALA A 60 0.75 5.35 -20.04
CA ALA A 60 -0.58 4.75 -20.01
C ALA A 60 -1.16 4.58 -18.61
N THR A 61 -0.33 4.50 -17.57
CA THR A 61 -0.78 4.41 -16.16
C THR A 61 -1.80 5.50 -15.83
N TYR A 62 -1.53 6.72 -16.29
CA TYR A 62 -2.33 7.91 -15.97
C TYR A 62 -3.65 7.97 -16.73
N LEU A 63 -3.80 7.19 -17.80
CA LEU A 63 -5.05 7.00 -18.54
C LEU A 63 -5.86 5.82 -18.00
N VAL A 64 -5.19 4.77 -17.55
CA VAL A 64 -5.80 3.52 -17.08
C VAL A 64 -6.37 3.65 -15.67
N VAL A 65 -5.62 4.25 -14.74
CA VAL A 65 -6.06 4.38 -13.33
C VAL A 65 -7.44 5.04 -13.22
N PRO A 66 -7.77 6.13 -13.95
CA PRO A 66 -9.12 6.68 -13.97
C PRO A 66 -10.21 5.67 -14.38
N ILE A 67 -9.93 4.85 -15.40
CA ILE A 67 -10.88 3.83 -15.87
C ILE A 67 -11.11 2.78 -14.80
N LEU A 68 -10.04 2.22 -14.22
CA LEU A 68 -10.14 1.21 -13.17
C LEU A 68 -10.89 1.73 -11.95
N VAL A 69 -10.63 2.96 -11.53
CA VAL A 69 -11.27 3.56 -10.36
C VAL A 69 -12.75 3.84 -10.64
N GLU A 70 -13.13 4.26 -11.82
CA GLU A 70 -14.54 4.45 -12.19
C GLU A 70 -15.30 3.12 -12.13
N GLU A 71 -14.73 2.08 -12.76
CA GLU A 71 -15.31 0.74 -12.80
C GLU A 71 -15.33 0.01 -11.44
N CYS A 72 -14.51 0.45 -10.49
CA CYS A 72 -14.30 -0.22 -9.21
C CYS A 72 -15.60 -0.60 -8.49
N ALA A 73 -16.60 0.29 -8.46
CA ALA A 73 -17.84 0.05 -7.70
C ALA A 73 -18.67 -1.11 -8.26
N GLN A 74 -18.50 -1.47 -9.53
CA GLN A 74 -19.25 -2.53 -10.22
C GLN A 74 -18.52 -3.88 -10.16
N GLN A 75 -17.30 -3.92 -9.60
CA GLN A 75 -16.47 -5.11 -9.56
C GLN A 75 -16.71 -5.93 -8.28
N HIS A 76 -16.29 -7.21 -8.34
CA HIS A 76 -16.22 -8.07 -7.15
C HIS A 76 -15.27 -7.46 -6.09
N LEU A 77 -15.50 -7.80 -4.83
CA LEU A 77 -14.73 -7.27 -3.70
C LEU A 77 -13.21 -7.39 -3.90
N ASP A 78 -12.73 -8.56 -4.35
CA ASP A 78 -11.31 -8.80 -4.57
C ASP A 78 -10.71 -7.86 -5.63
N HIS A 79 -11.44 -7.61 -6.72
CA HIS A 79 -11.02 -6.67 -7.76
C HIS A 79 -11.04 -5.22 -7.24
N ARG A 80 -12.07 -4.84 -6.46
CA ARG A 80 -12.16 -3.52 -5.83
C ARG A 80 -10.95 -3.26 -4.92
N PHE A 81 -10.61 -4.27 -4.12
CA PHE A 81 -9.43 -4.24 -3.25
C PHE A 81 -8.14 -4.03 -4.05
N LEU A 82 -7.93 -4.84 -5.10
CA LEU A 82 -6.73 -4.74 -5.95
C LEU A 82 -6.62 -3.39 -6.67
N ILE A 83 -7.72 -2.84 -7.18
CA ILE A 83 -7.76 -1.52 -7.83
C ILE A 83 -7.35 -0.42 -6.84
N CYS A 84 -7.94 -0.41 -5.65
CA CYS A 84 -7.64 0.59 -4.62
C CYS A 84 -6.18 0.49 -4.16
N ARG A 85 -5.67 -0.72 -3.96
CA ARG A 85 -4.28 -0.97 -3.63
C ARG A 85 -3.34 -0.50 -4.74
N LEU A 86 -3.62 -0.82 -6.00
CA LEU A 86 -2.81 -0.42 -7.15
C LEU A 86 -2.76 1.11 -7.30
N ALA A 87 -3.91 1.79 -7.20
CA ALA A 87 -3.97 3.25 -7.23
C ALA A 87 -3.13 3.88 -6.11
N GLY A 88 -3.18 3.29 -4.90
CA GLY A 88 -2.35 3.70 -3.78
C GLY A 88 -0.85 3.52 -4.05
N LEU A 89 -0.43 2.37 -4.55
CA LEU A 89 0.96 2.10 -4.91
C LEU A 89 1.48 3.08 -5.97
N ILE A 90 0.70 3.33 -7.02
CA ILE A 90 1.05 4.28 -8.07
C ILE A 90 1.16 5.70 -7.50
N SER A 91 0.31 6.08 -6.55
CA SER A 91 0.34 7.41 -5.93
C SER A 91 1.56 7.65 -5.05
N LEU A 92 2.25 6.59 -4.59
CA LEU A 92 3.52 6.70 -3.88
C LEU A 92 4.63 7.24 -4.78
N GLU A 93 4.60 6.93 -6.08
CA GLU A 93 5.60 7.40 -7.02
C GLU A 93 5.45 8.92 -7.25
N GLN A 94 6.51 9.68 -6.96
CA GLN A 94 6.54 11.12 -7.20
C GLN A 94 6.96 11.40 -8.64
N VAL A 95 6.06 11.16 -9.59
CA VAL A 95 6.35 11.44 -10.99
C VAL A 95 5.73 12.80 -11.36
N PRO A 96 6.52 13.72 -11.92
CA PRO A 96 5.97 14.91 -12.54
C PRO A 96 5.06 14.51 -13.71
N ARG A 97 4.10 15.37 -14.09
CA ARG A 97 3.26 15.10 -15.25
C ARG A 97 4.13 14.71 -16.44
N PRO A 98 3.95 13.52 -17.03
CA PRO A 98 4.62 13.14 -18.26
C PRO A 98 4.31 14.13 -19.39
N ALA A 99 5.32 14.43 -20.22
CA ALA A 99 5.16 15.39 -21.30
C ALA A 99 4.13 14.95 -22.36
N ALA A 100 3.94 13.64 -22.52
CA ALA A 100 2.97 13.05 -23.43
C ALA A 100 1.51 13.22 -22.98
N LEU A 101 1.25 13.57 -21.70
CA LEU A 101 -0.10 13.74 -21.18
C LEU A 101 -0.63 15.14 -21.37
N GLU A 102 -1.87 15.23 -21.81
CA GLU A 102 -2.62 16.48 -21.82
C GLU A 102 -2.99 16.94 -20.41
N GLU A 103 -3.21 18.24 -20.23
CA GLU A 103 -3.60 18.81 -18.93
C GLU A 103 -4.94 18.23 -18.43
N ALA A 104 -5.87 17.96 -19.34
CA ALA A 104 -7.18 17.39 -19.03
C ALA A 104 -7.04 15.93 -18.51
N GLU A 105 -6.17 15.13 -19.15
CA GLU A 105 -5.87 13.75 -18.74
C GLU A 105 -5.22 13.72 -17.36
N TRP A 106 -4.23 14.57 -17.13
CA TRP A 106 -3.57 14.71 -15.83
C TRP A 106 -4.53 15.14 -14.72
N LYS A 107 -5.44 16.07 -15.02
CA LYS A 107 -6.50 16.48 -14.09
C LYS A 107 -7.42 15.31 -13.76
N THR A 108 -7.88 14.57 -14.78
CA THR A 108 -8.74 13.37 -14.61
C THR A 108 -8.05 12.31 -13.72
N TYR A 109 -6.77 12.05 -13.96
CA TYR A 109 -5.98 11.16 -13.11
C TYR A 109 -5.96 11.62 -11.65
N ARG A 110 -5.68 12.89 -11.39
CA ARG A 110 -5.64 13.41 -10.02
C ARG A 110 -6.99 13.39 -9.31
N GLU A 111 -8.09 13.57 -10.05
CA GLU A 111 -9.44 13.44 -9.53
C GLU A 111 -9.75 11.96 -9.21
N SER A 112 -9.29 11.03 -10.05
CA SER A 112 -9.47 9.60 -9.80
C SER A 112 -8.72 9.12 -8.55
N LEU A 113 -7.55 9.67 -8.22
CA LEU A 113 -6.86 9.33 -6.97
C LEU A 113 -7.67 9.72 -5.72
N LYS A 114 -8.37 10.86 -5.75
CA LYS A 114 -9.27 11.25 -4.65
C LYS A 114 -10.44 10.28 -4.52
N LEU A 115 -11.05 9.90 -5.65
CA LEU A 115 -12.11 8.90 -5.68
C LEU A 115 -11.62 7.54 -5.20
N ALA A 116 -10.39 7.15 -5.54
CA ALA A 116 -9.76 5.92 -5.03
C ALA A 116 -9.56 5.95 -3.52
N ALA A 117 -9.21 7.12 -2.93
CA ALA A 117 -9.13 7.28 -1.48
C ALA A 117 -10.49 7.02 -0.82
N ASP A 118 -11.56 7.66 -1.32
CA ASP A 118 -12.92 7.48 -0.80
C ASP A 118 -13.35 6.01 -0.88
N LYS A 119 -13.14 5.35 -2.03
CA LYS A 119 -13.45 3.93 -2.22
C LYS A 119 -12.64 3.03 -1.30
N SER A 120 -11.36 3.33 -1.07
CA SER A 120 -10.51 2.58 -0.15
C SER A 120 -11.01 2.68 1.30
N ILE A 121 -11.41 3.87 1.72
CA ILE A 121 -11.99 4.12 3.05
C ILE A 121 -13.32 3.37 3.19
N ASP A 122 -14.16 3.38 2.16
CA ASP A 122 -15.44 2.67 2.16
C ASP A 122 -15.26 1.15 2.24
N LEU A 123 -14.24 0.60 1.56
CA LEU A 123 -13.88 -0.83 1.68
C LEU A 123 -13.52 -1.19 3.12
N VAL A 124 -12.67 -0.39 3.78
CA VAL A 124 -12.29 -0.62 5.19
C VAL A 124 -13.51 -0.54 6.10
N LYS A 125 -14.43 0.39 5.84
CA LYS A 125 -15.61 0.58 6.69
C LYS A 125 -16.65 -0.53 6.55
N ASN A 126 -16.89 -1.02 5.34
CA ASN A 126 -18.12 -1.72 5.03
C ASN A 126 -17.93 -3.12 4.45
N ASP A 127 -16.86 -3.37 3.71
CA ASP A 127 -16.79 -4.52 2.82
C ASP A 127 -15.72 -5.55 3.21
N ILE A 128 -14.58 -5.13 3.73
CA ILE A 128 -13.51 -6.05 4.11
C ILE A 128 -13.88 -6.78 5.42
N PRO A 129 -13.69 -8.11 5.48
CA PRO A 129 -13.90 -8.87 6.71
C PRO A 129 -13.09 -8.29 7.86
N LYS A 130 -13.68 -8.29 9.06
CA LYS A 130 -13.02 -7.78 10.27
C LYS A 130 -11.72 -8.56 10.51
N ASP A 131 -10.68 -7.81 10.87
CA ASP A 131 -9.34 -8.36 11.13
C ASP A 131 -8.72 -9.12 9.94
N ASP A 132 -9.16 -8.82 8.71
CA ASP A 132 -8.48 -9.30 7.51
C ASP A 132 -7.09 -8.65 7.39
N ASP A 133 -6.07 -9.48 7.18
CA ASP A 133 -4.68 -8.99 7.04
C ASP A 133 -4.51 -8.07 5.82
N GLY A 134 -5.39 -8.17 4.83
CA GLY A 134 -5.41 -7.29 3.65
C GLY A 134 -5.66 -5.82 3.98
N VAL A 135 -6.35 -5.50 5.09
CA VAL A 135 -6.66 -4.12 5.47
C VAL A 135 -5.41 -3.24 5.62
N ILE A 136 -4.29 -3.82 6.01
CA ILE A 136 -3.00 -3.12 6.15
C ILE A 136 -2.58 -2.49 4.81
N TYR A 137 -2.72 -3.24 3.70
CA TYR A 137 -2.38 -2.73 2.37
C TYR A 137 -3.27 -1.57 1.94
N LEU A 138 -4.55 -1.59 2.34
CA LEU A 138 -5.44 -0.45 2.09
C LEU A 138 -5.07 0.75 2.95
N VAL A 139 -4.67 0.56 4.19
CA VAL A 139 -4.22 1.66 5.06
C VAL A 139 -3.00 2.37 4.47
N CYS A 140 -2.04 1.62 3.94
CA CYS A 140 -0.90 2.20 3.21
C CYS A 140 -1.35 2.97 1.96
N ALA A 141 -2.29 2.40 1.19
CA ALA A 141 -2.85 3.04 0.01
C ALA A 141 -3.62 4.32 0.38
N ILE A 142 -4.44 4.29 1.43
CA ILE A 142 -5.20 5.44 1.92
C ILE A 142 -4.25 6.58 2.31
N ALA A 143 -3.18 6.30 3.07
CA ALA A 143 -2.19 7.31 3.43
C ALA A 143 -1.63 8.01 2.18
N ALA A 144 -1.19 7.23 1.19
CA ALA A 144 -0.64 7.75 -0.05
C ALA A 144 -1.66 8.57 -0.87
N LEU A 145 -2.89 8.05 -1.02
CA LEU A 145 -3.98 8.69 -1.75
C LEU A 145 -4.47 9.98 -1.10
N CYS A 146 -4.38 10.08 0.24
CA CYS A 146 -4.68 11.30 1.01
C CYS A 146 -3.55 12.34 0.97
N GLY A 147 -2.44 12.06 0.27
CA GLY A 147 -1.32 12.98 0.11
C GLY A 147 -0.16 12.77 1.09
N GLU A 148 -0.32 11.85 2.05
CA GLU A 148 0.70 11.49 3.04
C GLU A 148 1.63 10.40 2.49
N ARG A 149 2.33 10.71 1.41
CA ARG A 149 3.15 9.74 0.66
C ARG A 149 4.27 9.14 1.49
N ASP A 150 4.99 9.98 2.22
CA ASP A 150 6.08 9.52 3.09
C ASP A 150 5.57 8.55 4.15
N LEU A 151 4.38 8.82 4.71
CA LEU A 151 3.73 7.91 5.63
C LEU A 151 3.32 6.60 4.92
N GLY A 152 2.72 6.69 3.75
CA GLY A 152 2.36 5.51 2.95
C GLY A 152 3.57 4.64 2.62
N TRP A 153 4.70 5.24 2.23
CA TRP A 153 5.96 4.55 2.01
C TRP A 153 6.47 3.85 3.26
N ARG A 154 6.52 4.54 4.39
CA ARG A 154 6.99 3.98 5.66
C ARG A 154 6.11 2.83 6.14
N LEU A 155 4.78 2.97 6.04
CA LEU A 155 3.84 1.91 6.37
C LEU A 155 4.08 0.68 5.48
N ARG A 156 4.29 0.87 4.19
CA ARG A 156 4.59 -0.22 3.25
C ARG A 156 5.90 -0.93 3.60
N HIS A 157 6.98 -0.18 3.78
CA HIS A 157 8.27 -0.75 4.16
C HIS A 157 8.25 -1.44 5.51
N GLY A 158 7.54 -0.88 6.49
CA GLY A 158 7.37 -1.50 7.81
C GLY A 158 6.61 -2.83 7.79
N MET A 159 5.97 -3.18 6.65
CA MET A 159 5.40 -4.52 6.44
C MET A 159 6.37 -5.47 5.75
N GLU A 160 7.21 -4.95 4.86
CA GLU A 160 8.08 -5.74 3.99
C GLU A 160 9.51 -5.87 4.55
N GLU A 161 9.97 -4.84 5.30
CA GLU A 161 11.34 -4.73 5.81
C GLU A 161 11.36 -4.28 7.27
N ASP A 162 11.84 -5.14 8.15
CA ASP A 162 11.97 -4.87 9.59
C ASP A 162 13.30 -4.16 9.96
N GLY A 163 14.06 -3.69 8.98
CA GLY A 163 15.39 -3.11 9.17
C GLY A 163 15.35 -1.63 9.54
N HIS A 164 16.02 -1.26 10.61
CA HIS A 164 16.14 0.13 11.07
C HIS A 164 17.59 0.49 11.41
N GLU A 165 18.00 1.72 11.17
CA GLU A 165 19.25 2.26 11.68
C GLU A 165 19.01 3.15 12.90
N CYS A 166 19.71 2.92 13.98
CA CYS A 166 19.65 3.79 15.16
C CYS A 166 20.29 5.16 14.86
N GLN A 167 19.53 6.23 15.00
CA GLN A 167 20.03 7.59 14.76
C GLN A 167 21.16 8.00 15.72
N HIS A 168 21.23 7.38 16.92
CA HIS A 168 22.23 7.68 17.95
C HIS A 168 23.54 6.94 17.74
N CYS A 169 23.50 5.61 17.53
CA CYS A 169 24.73 4.81 17.44
C CYS A 169 25.05 4.31 16.03
N LYS A 170 24.20 4.61 15.04
CA LYS A 170 24.34 4.23 13.62
C LYS A 170 24.43 2.71 13.38
N LYS A 171 23.98 1.91 14.31
CA LYS A 171 23.91 0.45 14.15
C LYS A 171 22.54 0.04 13.70
N GLU A 172 22.52 -0.92 12.79
CA GLU A 172 21.29 -1.52 12.29
C GLU A 172 20.67 -2.46 13.34
N PHE A 173 19.35 -2.52 13.34
CA PHE A 173 18.56 -3.46 14.13
C PHE A 173 17.24 -3.76 13.40
N GLN A 174 16.57 -4.84 13.77
CA GLN A 174 15.25 -5.20 13.24
C GLN A 174 14.18 -5.04 14.31
N SER A 175 13.02 -4.49 13.93
CA SER A 175 11.82 -4.51 14.75
C SER A 175 10.82 -5.49 14.17
N CYS A 176 10.16 -6.27 15.01
CA CYS A 176 9.15 -7.24 14.60
C CYS A 176 7.72 -6.69 14.78
N CYS A 177 7.47 -5.47 14.31
CA CYS A 177 6.13 -4.88 14.40
C CYS A 177 5.03 -5.75 13.77
N TYR A 178 5.38 -6.52 12.74
CA TYR A 178 4.44 -7.47 12.10
C TYR A 178 4.15 -8.68 12.98
N ALA A 179 5.14 -9.21 13.70
CA ALA A 179 4.96 -10.35 14.61
C ALA A 179 4.02 -10.03 15.79
N ILE A 180 3.89 -8.74 16.15
CA ILE A 180 3.00 -8.27 17.23
C ILE A 180 1.51 -8.42 16.87
N GLN A 181 1.18 -8.58 15.59
CA GLN A 181 -0.21 -8.82 15.17
C GLN A 181 -0.72 -10.18 15.58
N SER A 182 0.16 -11.17 15.72
CA SER A 182 -0.23 -12.52 16.11
C SER A 182 -0.35 -12.65 17.63
N GLU A 183 -1.54 -13.02 18.10
CA GLU A 183 -1.75 -13.45 19.50
C GLU A 183 -1.14 -14.83 19.77
N ASP A 184 -0.82 -15.59 18.70
CA ASP A 184 -0.23 -16.91 18.79
C ASP A 184 1.30 -16.82 18.92
N ALA A 185 1.80 -17.24 20.09
CA ALA A 185 3.23 -17.28 20.38
C ALA A 185 4.01 -18.14 19.37
N LYS A 186 3.39 -19.22 18.86
CA LYS A 186 4.01 -20.10 17.88
C LYS A 186 4.23 -19.38 16.54
N THR A 187 3.25 -18.64 16.04
CA THR A 187 3.38 -17.86 14.81
C THR A 187 4.46 -16.79 14.95
N ARG A 188 4.58 -16.15 16.13
CA ARG A 188 5.69 -15.23 16.43
C ARG A 188 7.05 -15.91 16.41
N ASP A 189 7.16 -17.08 17.04
CA ASP A 189 8.40 -17.85 17.08
C ASP A 189 8.79 -18.38 15.69
N ASP A 190 7.82 -18.84 14.89
CA ASP A 190 8.05 -19.30 13.52
C ASP A 190 8.53 -18.15 12.63
N TYR A 191 7.96 -16.94 12.75
CA TYR A 191 8.39 -15.75 12.03
C TYR A 191 9.83 -15.34 12.41
N LEU A 192 10.15 -15.37 13.69
CA LEU A 192 11.49 -15.09 14.19
C LEU A 192 12.53 -16.08 13.68
N ASN A 193 12.17 -17.38 13.67
CA ASN A 193 13.02 -18.43 13.14
C ASN A 193 13.21 -18.33 11.61
N PHE A 194 12.16 -17.92 10.88
CA PHE A 194 12.24 -17.72 9.43
C PHE A 194 13.25 -16.62 9.03
N THR A 195 13.29 -15.53 9.79
CA THR A 195 14.24 -14.45 9.54
C THR A 195 15.69 -14.80 9.91
N GLU A 196 15.93 -15.82 10.77
CA GLU A 196 17.28 -16.31 11.09
C GLU A 196 17.98 -17.01 9.93
N THR A 197 17.23 -17.56 9.00
CA THR A 197 17.75 -18.29 7.81
C THR A 197 17.90 -17.40 6.58
N SER A 198 17.50 -16.13 6.63
CA SER A 198 17.57 -15.23 5.50
C SER A 198 18.98 -14.67 5.25
N MET A 199 19.31 -14.47 4.00
CA MET A 199 20.57 -14.20 3.29
C MET A 199 21.56 -13.17 3.87
N TYR A 200 21.37 -12.60 5.04
CA TYR A 200 22.29 -11.60 5.59
C TYR A 200 23.26 -12.22 6.57
N ALA A 201 24.54 -12.20 6.22
CA ALA A 201 25.65 -12.85 6.88
C ALA A 201 26.01 -12.34 8.30
N GLN A 202 25.23 -11.45 8.90
CA GLN A 202 25.41 -11.01 10.28
C GLN A 202 24.10 -11.08 11.07
N PRO A 203 24.12 -11.64 12.29
CA PRO A 203 22.93 -11.63 13.16
C PRO A 203 22.66 -10.20 13.60
N LEU A 204 21.66 -9.56 12.99
CA LEU A 204 21.12 -8.30 13.48
C LEU A 204 20.49 -8.55 14.86
N LYS A 205 20.73 -7.67 15.82
CA LYS A 205 20.02 -7.73 17.10
C LYS A 205 18.54 -7.46 16.86
N ARG A 206 17.69 -8.36 17.34
CA ARG A 206 16.25 -8.33 17.11
C ARG A 206 15.52 -7.85 18.34
N PHE A 207 14.46 -7.10 18.11
CA PHE A 207 13.42 -6.85 19.09
C PHE A 207 12.28 -7.82 18.90
N VAL A 208 12.00 -8.56 19.93
CA VAL A 208 10.93 -9.55 19.94
C VAL A 208 9.88 -9.16 20.96
N GLY A 209 8.67 -8.92 20.48
CA GLY A 209 7.45 -8.90 21.26
C GLY A 209 7.13 -7.60 22.01
N ASP A 210 5.98 -7.63 22.65
CA ASP A 210 5.30 -6.55 23.36
C ASP A 210 6.14 -5.87 24.46
N GLN A 211 7.21 -6.53 24.91
CA GLN A 211 8.03 -6.03 26.04
C GLN A 211 9.03 -4.95 25.65
N GLN A 212 9.36 -4.82 24.37
CA GLN A 212 10.42 -3.94 23.89
C GLN A 212 9.92 -2.77 23.05
N VAL A 213 8.79 -2.93 22.36
CA VAL A 213 8.13 -1.84 21.65
C VAL A 213 6.97 -1.31 22.47
N LYS A 214 6.99 -0.02 22.77
CA LYS A 214 5.90 0.67 23.47
C LYS A 214 4.90 1.19 22.45
N PRO A 215 3.64 0.70 22.44
CA PRO A 215 2.64 1.20 21.50
C PRO A 215 2.29 2.65 21.80
N ARG A 216 2.06 3.43 20.74
CA ARG A 216 1.58 4.81 20.88
C ARG A 216 0.16 4.81 21.42
N LYS A 217 -0.05 5.40 22.60
CA LYS A 217 -1.35 5.44 23.29
C LYS A 217 -2.25 6.56 22.79
N THR A 218 -1.66 7.69 22.48
CA THR A 218 -2.36 8.91 22.05
C THR A 218 -1.68 9.52 20.83
N PHE A 219 -2.47 10.07 19.95
CA PHE A 219 -2.01 10.78 18.77
C PHE A 219 -2.33 12.27 18.89
N PRO A 220 -1.57 13.15 18.23
CA PRO A 220 -1.94 14.55 18.10
C PRO A 220 -3.33 14.68 17.45
N GLN A 221 -4.12 15.64 17.89
CA GLN A 221 -5.43 15.90 17.32
C GLN A 221 -5.29 16.23 15.82
N GLY A 222 -6.05 15.52 14.98
CA GLY A 222 -6.05 15.73 13.54
C GLY A 222 -4.83 15.12 12.80
N SER A 223 -4.00 14.33 13.48
CA SER A 223 -2.91 13.61 12.80
C SER A 223 -3.45 12.49 11.93
N THR A 224 -2.80 12.25 10.79
CA THR A 224 -3.15 11.16 9.87
C THR A 224 -2.94 9.80 10.51
N GLU A 225 -1.87 9.63 11.30
CA GLU A 225 -1.57 8.40 12.03
C GLU A 225 -2.69 8.03 13.03
N GLY A 226 -3.17 9.04 13.77
CA GLY A 226 -4.28 8.86 14.70
C GLY A 226 -5.56 8.51 13.98
N TRP A 227 -5.88 9.22 12.91
CA TRP A 227 -7.06 8.96 12.10
C TRP A 227 -7.05 7.57 11.44
N LEU A 228 -5.93 7.12 10.87
CA LEU A 228 -5.81 5.77 10.29
C LEU A 228 -5.98 4.68 11.35
N THR A 229 -5.41 4.90 12.54
CA THR A 229 -5.55 3.96 13.66
C THR A 229 -7.01 3.88 14.11
N GLU A 230 -7.66 5.04 14.33
CA GLU A 230 -9.07 5.11 14.71
C GLU A 230 -10.00 4.51 13.65
N LEU A 231 -9.72 4.73 12.35
CA LEU A 231 -10.46 4.12 11.25
C LEU A 231 -10.46 2.59 11.38
N CYS A 232 -9.28 1.98 11.61
CA CYS A 232 -9.19 0.54 11.77
C CYS A 232 -9.95 0.05 13.02
N GLU A 233 -9.71 0.66 14.16
CA GLU A 233 -10.31 0.25 15.44
C GLU A 233 -11.84 0.40 15.45
N GLN A 234 -12.35 1.53 14.93
CA GLN A 234 -13.78 1.83 14.88
C GLN A 234 -14.57 0.84 14.03
N TYR A 235 -13.97 0.35 12.93
CA TYR A 235 -14.65 -0.56 12.01
C TYR A 235 -14.29 -2.04 12.24
N GLY A 236 -13.60 -2.36 13.35
CA GLY A 236 -13.41 -3.72 13.83
C GLY A 236 -12.16 -4.42 13.30
N HIS A 237 -11.23 -3.67 12.67
CA HIS A 237 -9.92 -4.16 12.26
C HIS A 237 -8.90 -4.00 13.39
N VAL A 238 -9.18 -4.69 14.51
CA VAL A 238 -8.43 -4.51 15.77
C VAL A 238 -6.96 -4.88 15.62
N LYS A 239 -6.64 -5.91 14.83
CA LYS A 239 -5.26 -6.31 14.55
C LYS A 239 -4.48 -5.21 13.82
N CYS A 240 -5.09 -4.62 12.79
CA CYS A 240 -4.47 -3.52 12.05
C CYS A 240 -4.29 -2.27 12.92
N GLY A 241 -5.32 -1.88 13.68
CA GLY A 241 -5.22 -0.76 14.62
C GLY A 241 -4.13 -0.98 15.67
N ARG A 242 -4.02 -2.19 16.22
CA ARG A 242 -2.95 -2.57 17.12
C ARG A 242 -1.58 -2.48 16.46
N TRP A 243 -1.41 -3.01 15.25
CA TRP A 243 -0.16 -2.91 14.49
C TRP A 243 0.24 -1.45 14.27
N LEU A 244 -0.69 -0.57 13.87
CA LEU A 244 -0.43 0.86 13.70
C LEU A 244 0.06 1.51 15.00
N ARG A 245 -0.54 1.18 16.16
CA ARG A 245 -0.08 1.70 17.44
C ARG A 245 1.37 1.33 17.76
N TYR A 246 1.77 0.10 17.43
CA TYR A 246 3.15 -0.33 17.61
C TYR A 246 4.08 0.28 16.56
N PHE A 247 3.66 0.35 15.31
CA PHE A 247 4.41 0.98 14.23
C PHE A 247 4.69 2.47 14.50
N PHE A 248 3.73 3.17 15.09
CA PHE A 248 3.87 4.57 15.52
C PHE A 248 4.46 4.71 16.92
N GLY A 249 4.87 3.64 17.54
CA GLY A 249 5.39 3.59 18.89
C GLY A 249 6.87 3.91 19.00
N SER A 250 7.46 3.55 20.14
CA SER A 250 8.87 3.72 20.42
C SER A 250 9.50 2.46 20.98
N CYS A 251 10.82 2.34 20.85
CA CYS A 251 11.59 1.27 21.47
C CYS A 251 12.94 1.80 21.97
N ALA A 252 13.60 1.04 22.85
CA ALA A 252 14.98 1.30 23.19
C ALA A 252 15.91 0.63 22.18
N CYS A 253 16.94 1.33 21.69
CA CYS A 253 17.92 0.74 20.80
C CYS A 253 18.63 -0.45 21.45
N PRO A 254 18.73 -1.63 20.82
CA PRO A 254 19.39 -2.81 21.40
C PRO A 254 20.88 -2.65 21.57
N ASN A 255 21.46 -1.63 20.94
CA ASN A 255 22.90 -1.41 20.95
C ASN A 255 23.34 -0.31 21.92
N CYS A 256 22.54 0.76 22.09
CA CYS A 256 22.92 1.91 22.91
C CYS A 256 21.85 2.37 23.90
N GLU A 257 20.71 1.65 23.97
CA GLU A 257 19.58 1.90 24.89
C GLU A 257 18.86 3.26 24.70
N ALA A 258 19.24 4.04 23.71
CA ALA A 258 18.54 5.29 23.40
C ALA A 258 17.10 5.00 22.97
N GLU A 259 16.14 5.79 23.46
CA GLU A 259 14.74 5.69 23.01
C GLU A 259 14.61 6.22 21.58
N ILE A 260 13.91 5.45 20.74
CA ILE A 260 13.74 5.71 19.31
C ILE A 260 12.27 5.63 18.99
N GLU A 261 11.75 6.65 18.31
CA GLU A 261 10.44 6.56 17.66
C GLU A 261 10.57 5.75 16.36
N LEU A 262 9.81 4.65 16.22
CA LEU A 262 9.94 3.75 15.07
C LEU A 262 9.64 4.46 13.74
N LEU A 263 8.66 5.36 13.72
CA LEU A 263 8.34 6.14 12.53
C LEU A 263 9.44 7.15 12.13
N SER A 264 10.29 7.57 13.08
CA SER A 264 11.39 8.50 12.79
C SER A 264 12.60 7.83 12.13
N LEU A 265 12.62 6.49 12.10
CA LEU A 265 13.66 5.71 11.46
C LEU A 265 13.47 5.79 9.95
N GLY A 266 14.33 6.54 9.28
CA GLY A 266 14.29 6.65 7.83
C GLY A 266 14.55 5.30 7.18
N SER A 267 13.71 4.90 6.24
CA SER A 267 14.05 3.91 5.22
C SER A 267 15.16 4.52 4.35
N HIS A 268 16.31 3.90 4.31
CA HIS A 268 17.39 4.24 3.37
C HIS A 268 17.11 3.66 2.00
#